data_f7a8b2733dec66fc8b810ea3903b9e25
#
_entry.id   f7a8b2733dec66fc8b810ea3903b9e25
#
_cell.length_a   1.000
_cell.length_b   1.000
_cell.length_c   1.000
_cell.angle_alpha   90.00
_cell.angle_beta   90.00
_cell.angle_gamma   90.00
#
_symmetry.space_group_name_H-M   'P 1'
#
loop_
_entity.id
_entity.type
_entity.pdbx_description
1 polymer ?
#
loop_
_entity_poly.entity_id
_entity_poly.type
_entity_poly.pdbx_seq_one_letter_code
_entity_poly.pdbx_strand_id
1 'polypeptide(L)'
;MLGRFFGRGAGGNWRPPAQELAFASQAGFDTVQIRSDRHALEDELGVDAAELGRLFDEHGLEPVLELLVRYDDDGGAATRALEATLPDLQTVGVLRVHVHPVGHVDPAALTADLAGAAAAAEEAGLLFGVEHNAPGHRLLTRLGEVEALLDAVPRLWLVWDVNHTPADEVGGYLALRERFSLVHASDTPLPETNWHLPLGQGTVDLAPLRGFDDVPVILEIGGLPHSGGPGLDTDEALLDSLAWLRGPS
;
A
#
# COMPACT_ATOMS: atom_id res chain seq x y z
N MET A 1 -9.80 -7.42 -7.41
CA MET A 1 -9.83 -5.94 -7.49
C MET A 1 -8.47 -5.43 -7.93
N LEU A 2 -8.44 -4.55 -8.91
CA LEU A 2 -7.21 -3.95 -9.43
C LEU A 2 -7.21 -2.46 -9.10
N GLY A 3 -6.10 -1.96 -8.55
CA GLY A 3 -6.02 -0.60 -8.05
C GLY A 3 -4.74 0.12 -8.44
N ARG A 4 -4.70 1.41 -8.14
CA ARG A 4 -3.49 2.23 -8.30
C ARG A 4 -3.18 3.00 -7.03
N PHE A 5 -1.89 3.20 -6.83
CA PHE A 5 -1.36 4.06 -5.78
C PHE A 5 -1.34 5.53 -6.21
N PHE A 6 -1.80 6.41 -5.33
CA PHE A 6 -1.88 7.85 -5.59
C PHE A 6 -1.52 8.67 -4.36
N GLY A 7 -0.58 9.61 -4.51
CA GLY A 7 -0.18 10.52 -3.44
C GLY A 7 0.96 11.44 -3.87
N ARG A 8 1.09 12.59 -3.24
CA ARG A 8 2.13 13.59 -3.58
C ARG A 8 3.55 13.09 -3.39
N GLY A 9 3.77 12.15 -2.51
CA GLY A 9 5.10 11.58 -2.26
C GLY A 9 5.49 10.45 -3.21
N ALA A 10 4.56 9.93 -3.99
CA ALA A 10 4.71 8.67 -4.72
C ALA A 10 5.23 8.81 -6.16
N GLY A 11 5.59 9.99 -6.64
CA GLY A 11 6.12 10.12 -8.00
C GLY A 11 5.68 11.35 -8.75
N GLY A 12 5.99 11.40 -10.04
CA GLY A 12 5.99 12.61 -10.83
C GLY A 12 4.64 13.11 -11.36
N ASN A 13 3.60 12.30 -11.41
CA ASN A 13 2.34 12.64 -12.08
C ASN A 13 1.21 12.99 -11.12
N TRP A 14 1.45 14.02 -10.29
CA TRP A 14 0.39 14.59 -9.49
C TRP A 14 -0.68 15.26 -10.35
N ARG A 15 -1.92 14.91 -10.10
CA ARG A 15 -3.11 15.62 -10.58
C ARG A 15 -4.12 15.79 -9.43
N PRO A 16 -5.06 16.76 -9.51
CA PRO A 16 -6.09 16.89 -8.48
C PRO A 16 -6.89 15.60 -8.30
N PRO A 17 -7.34 15.26 -7.08
CA PRO A 17 -8.07 14.02 -6.80
C PRO A 17 -9.24 13.76 -7.76
N ALA A 18 -10.04 14.76 -8.08
CA ALA A 18 -11.15 14.61 -9.02
C ALA A 18 -10.70 14.13 -10.41
N GLN A 19 -9.55 14.60 -10.91
CA GLN A 19 -9.01 14.15 -12.20
C GLN A 19 -8.42 12.76 -12.10
N GLU A 20 -7.78 12.45 -10.97
CA GLU A 20 -7.20 11.14 -10.73
C GLU A 20 -8.26 10.05 -10.65
N LEU A 21 -9.31 10.26 -9.85
CA LEU A 21 -10.38 9.29 -9.68
C LEU A 21 -11.19 9.11 -10.98
N ALA A 22 -11.38 10.19 -11.74
CA ALA A 22 -11.97 10.10 -13.08
C ALA A 22 -11.13 9.24 -14.02
N PHE A 23 -9.80 9.42 -14.04
CA PHE A 23 -8.89 8.58 -14.81
C PHE A 23 -8.94 7.13 -14.38
N ALA A 24 -8.82 6.86 -13.06
CA ALA A 24 -8.84 5.51 -12.53
C ALA A 24 -10.13 4.75 -12.89
N SER A 25 -11.27 5.40 -12.73
CA SER A 25 -12.57 4.83 -13.11
C SER A 25 -12.65 4.55 -14.62
N GLN A 26 -12.26 5.48 -15.47
CA GLN A 26 -12.26 5.32 -16.94
C GLN A 26 -11.28 4.22 -17.40
N ALA A 27 -10.14 4.08 -16.76
CA ALA A 27 -9.17 3.01 -17.02
C ALA A 27 -9.70 1.63 -16.58
N GLY A 28 -10.72 1.60 -15.72
CA GLY A 28 -11.31 0.38 -15.18
C GLY A 28 -10.55 -0.18 -13.98
N PHE A 29 -9.93 0.69 -13.17
CA PHE A 29 -9.51 0.32 -11.82
C PHE A 29 -10.75 0.18 -10.92
N ASP A 30 -10.64 -0.67 -9.91
CA ASP A 30 -11.69 -0.89 -8.92
C ASP A 30 -11.42 -0.06 -7.66
N THR A 31 -10.16 0.27 -7.40
CA THR A 31 -9.74 0.92 -6.16
C THR A 31 -8.61 1.92 -6.40
N VAL A 32 -8.51 2.93 -5.54
CA VAL A 32 -7.38 3.86 -5.49
C VAL A 32 -6.85 3.91 -4.07
N GLN A 33 -5.56 3.62 -3.93
CA GLN A 33 -4.85 3.80 -2.67
C GLN A 33 -4.32 5.21 -2.59
N ILE A 34 -4.63 5.86 -1.48
CA ILE A 34 -4.12 7.19 -1.14
C ILE A 34 -3.03 7.02 -0.09
N ARG A 35 -1.96 7.81 -0.20
CA ARG A 35 -0.93 7.90 0.82
C ARG A 35 -1.07 9.20 1.59
N SER A 36 -0.93 9.12 2.91
CA SER A 36 -0.81 10.27 3.78
C SER A 36 0.45 10.18 4.64
N ASP A 37 1.37 11.12 4.41
CA ASP A 37 2.59 11.26 5.22
C ASP A 37 2.37 12.17 6.43
N ARG A 38 1.29 12.96 6.45
CA ARG A 38 0.98 13.96 7.48
C ARG A 38 -0.20 13.60 8.36
N HIS A 39 -0.85 12.48 8.06
CA HIS A 39 -2.04 11.99 8.78
C HIS A 39 -3.24 12.97 8.72
N ALA A 40 -3.24 13.91 7.78
CA ALA A 40 -4.34 14.82 7.47
C ALA A 40 -4.57 14.82 5.96
N LEU A 41 -5.67 14.22 5.50
CA LEU A 41 -5.95 14.04 4.07
C LEU A 41 -6.08 15.38 3.34
N GLU A 42 -6.68 16.40 3.98
CA GLU A 42 -6.82 17.74 3.39
C GLU A 42 -5.47 18.39 3.10
N ASP A 43 -4.50 18.27 4.04
CA ASP A 43 -3.14 18.81 3.87
C ASP A 43 -2.39 18.12 2.72
N GLU A 44 -2.65 16.83 2.54
CA GLU A 44 -1.97 16.01 1.52
C GLU A 44 -2.59 16.17 0.14
N LEU A 45 -3.91 16.10 0.06
CA LEU A 45 -4.66 16.04 -1.19
C LEU A 45 -5.25 17.37 -1.64
N GLY A 46 -5.39 18.34 -0.72
CA GLY A 46 -5.99 19.63 -1.00
C GLY A 46 -7.51 19.61 -1.14
N VAL A 47 -8.15 18.54 -0.64
CA VAL A 47 -9.61 18.37 -0.53
C VAL A 47 -9.93 17.79 0.83
N ASP A 48 -11.06 18.19 1.43
CA ASP A 48 -11.49 17.63 2.69
C ASP A 48 -12.02 16.19 2.55
N ALA A 49 -12.17 15.49 3.66
CA ALA A 49 -12.61 14.10 3.68
C ALA A 49 -14.01 13.90 3.07
N ALA A 50 -14.92 14.86 3.27
CA ALA A 50 -16.28 14.76 2.73
C ALA A 50 -16.30 14.89 1.20
N GLU A 51 -15.54 15.83 0.65
CA GLU A 51 -15.37 15.96 -0.81
C GLU A 51 -14.67 14.75 -1.40
N LEU A 52 -13.64 14.24 -0.72
CA LEU A 52 -12.93 13.04 -1.18
C LEU A 52 -13.86 11.82 -1.21
N GLY A 53 -14.63 11.57 -0.16
CA GLY A 53 -15.61 10.48 -0.13
C GLY A 53 -16.65 10.60 -1.24
N ARG A 54 -17.18 11.81 -1.47
CA ARG A 54 -18.11 12.07 -2.57
C ARG A 54 -17.48 11.75 -3.94
N LEU A 55 -16.21 12.08 -4.14
CA LEU A 55 -15.50 11.76 -5.39
C LEU A 55 -15.33 10.26 -5.58
N PHE A 56 -14.99 9.51 -4.54
CA PHE A 56 -14.91 8.04 -4.62
C PHE A 56 -16.26 7.42 -4.99
N ASP A 57 -17.33 7.86 -4.34
CA ASP A 57 -18.70 7.40 -4.63
C ASP A 57 -19.12 7.74 -6.08
N GLU A 58 -18.84 8.95 -6.54
CA GLU A 58 -19.16 9.41 -7.90
C GLU A 58 -18.51 8.55 -8.98
N HIS A 59 -17.27 8.10 -8.72
CA HIS A 59 -16.51 7.30 -9.66
C HIS A 59 -16.62 5.78 -9.43
N GLY A 60 -17.33 5.35 -8.38
CA GLY A 60 -17.52 3.94 -8.04
C GLY A 60 -16.23 3.21 -7.69
N LEU A 61 -15.29 3.90 -7.03
CA LEU A 61 -13.99 3.38 -6.64
C LEU A 61 -13.93 3.09 -5.14
N GLU A 62 -13.23 2.04 -4.74
CA GLU A 62 -12.98 1.75 -3.32
C GLU A 62 -11.74 2.52 -2.82
N PRO A 63 -11.84 3.32 -1.74
CA PRO A 63 -10.70 3.98 -1.15
C PRO A 63 -9.89 3.03 -0.26
N VAL A 64 -8.57 3.05 -0.43
CA VAL A 64 -7.59 2.42 0.46
C VAL A 64 -6.66 3.50 0.98
N LEU A 65 -6.28 3.45 2.25
CA LEU A 65 -5.34 4.43 2.80
C LEU A 65 -4.06 3.77 3.32
N GLU A 66 -2.93 4.36 2.92
CA GLU A 66 -1.62 4.12 3.50
C GLU A 66 -1.22 5.27 4.42
N LEU A 67 -0.75 4.94 5.61
CA LEU A 67 -0.13 5.86 6.55
C LEU A 67 1.38 5.58 6.61
N LEU A 68 2.21 6.50 6.15
CA LEU A 68 3.64 6.42 6.37
C LEU A 68 3.94 6.77 7.83
N VAL A 69 4.34 5.78 8.62
CA VAL A 69 4.59 5.93 10.05
C VAL A 69 6.08 5.89 10.33
N ARG A 70 6.59 6.99 10.89
CA ARG A 70 8.00 7.08 11.28
C ARG A 70 8.17 6.76 12.76
N TYR A 71 9.00 5.77 13.02
CA TYR A 71 9.46 5.41 14.36
C TYR A 71 10.84 6.02 14.62
N ASP A 72 10.92 6.88 15.62
CA ASP A 72 12.16 7.51 16.10
C ASP A 72 12.36 7.14 17.59
N ASP A 73 12.57 5.84 17.87
CA ASP A 73 12.67 5.24 19.22
C ASP A 73 11.38 5.32 20.07
N ASP A 74 10.30 5.85 19.53
CA ASP A 74 9.01 5.99 20.22
C ASP A 74 8.02 4.90 19.72
N GLY A 75 7.58 4.06 20.63
CA GLY A 75 6.44 3.16 20.41
C GLY A 75 5.12 3.95 20.38
N GLY A 76 4.08 3.40 19.71
CA GLY A 76 2.76 4.03 19.64
C GLY A 76 2.55 4.97 18.45
N ALA A 77 3.48 5.01 17.50
CA ALA A 77 3.38 5.89 16.34
C ALA A 77 2.25 5.47 15.39
N ALA A 78 2.07 4.16 15.15
CA ALA A 78 1.00 3.64 14.30
C ALA A 78 -0.39 3.85 14.94
N THR A 79 -0.52 3.59 16.23
CA THR A 79 -1.77 3.80 16.98
C THR A 79 -2.19 5.26 16.92
N ARG A 80 -1.26 6.20 17.20
CA ARG A 80 -1.55 7.65 17.15
C ARG A 80 -1.91 8.11 15.74
N ALA A 81 -1.20 7.62 14.73
CA ALA A 81 -1.49 7.97 13.33
C ALA A 81 -2.91 7.52 12.93
N LEU A 82 -3.27 6.28 13.26
CA LEU A 82 -4.61 5.74 13.00
C LEU A 82 -5.69 6.55 13.73
N GLU A 83 -5.54 6.76 15.04
CA GLU A 83 -6.52 7.49 15.86
C GLU A 83 -6.74 8.92 15.34
N ALA A 84 -5.66 9.60 14.94
CA ALA A 84 -5.74 10.95 14.39
C ALA A 84 -6.48 11.01 13.05
N THR A 85 -6.36 9.95 12.22
CA THR A 85 -6.96 9.91 10.87
C THR A 85 -8.35 9.25 10.86
N LEU A 86 -8.72 8.53 11.91
CA LEU A 86 -9.95 7.72 11.96
C LEU A 86 -11.23 8.47 11.58
N PRO A 87 -11.47 9.73 12.00
CA PRO A 87 -12.66 10.48 11.58
C PRO A 87 -12.71 10.70 10.06
N ASP A 88 -11.56 10.98 9.44
CA ASP A 88 -11.45 11.17 8.00
C ASP A 88 -11.68 9.85 7.25
N LEU A 89 -11.09 8.73 7.74
CA LEU A 89 -11.32 7.40 7.17
C LEU A 89 -12.79 7.03 7.11
N GLN A 90 -13.51 7.26 8.21
CA GLN A 90 -14.94 7.00 8.29
C GLN A 90 -15.74 7.90 7.34
N THR A 91 -15.36 9.17 7.21
CA THR A 91 -16.02 10.12 6.33
C THR A 91 -15.81 9.81 4.85
N VAL A 92 -14.59 9.35 4.48
CA VAL A 92 -14.26 8.93 3.10
C VAL A 92 -14.88 7.58 2.76
N GLY A 93 -15.20 6.74 3.75
CA GLY A 93 -15.70 5.39 3.53
C GLY A 93 -14.58 4.36 3.34
N VAL A 94 -13.37 4.64 3.87
CA VAL A 94 -12.24 3.70 3.84
C VAL A 94 -12.58 2.45 4.64
N LEU A 95 -12.34 1.28 4.06
CA LEU A 95 -12.48 -0.02 4.72
C LEU A 95 -11.14 -0.71 4.97
N ARG A 96 -10.10 -0.34 4.22
CA ARG A 96 -8.74 -0.87 4.34
C ARG A 96 -7.76 0.25 4.59
N VAL A 97 -7.06 0.15 5.72
CA VAL A 97 -5.96 1.05 6.06
C VAL A 97 -4.74 0.22 6.42
N HIS A 98 -3.58 0.69 6.03
CA HIS A 98 -2.34 0.06 6.45
C HIS A 98 -1.30 1.10 6.81
N VAL A 99 -0.30 0.66 7.56
CA VAL A 99 0.87 1.47 7.89
C VAL A 99 2.09 0.94 7.15
N HIS A 100 2.90 1.87 6.64
CA HIS A 100 4.24 1.60 6.17
C HIS A 100 5.23 2.10 7.23
N PRO A 101 5.79 1.20 8.08
CA PRO A 101 6.65 1.58 9.18
C PRO A 101 8.07 1.86 8.69
N VAL A 102 8.58 3.06 8.95
CA VAL A 102 9.97 3.44 8.64
C VAL A 102 10.69 3.91 9.90
N GLY A 103 12.02 3.96 9.84
CA GLY A 103 12.84 4.42 10.96
C GLY A 103 13.34 3.29 11.85
N HIS A 104 13.24 3.44 13.16
CA HIS A 104 13.84 2.52 14.13
C HIS A 104 13.02 2.47 15.43
N VAL A 105 12.74 1.27 15.90
CA VAL A 105 12.09 1.02 17.20
C VAL A 105 12.42 -0.42 17.65
N ASP A 106 12.35 -0.66 18.94
CA ASP A 106 12.48 -2.01 19.49
C ASP A 106 11.37 -2.94 18.93
N PRO A 107 11.67 -4.17 18.51
CA PRO A 107 10.68 -5.09 17.93
C PRO A 107 9.48 -5.38 18.83
N ALA A 108 9.67 -5.45 20.14
CA ALA A 108 8.55 -5.67 21.08
C ALA A 108 7.66 -4.42 21.17
N ALA A 109 8.25 -3.22 21.11
CA ALA A 109 7.51 -1.97 21.06
C ALA A 109 6.73 -1.82 19.75
N LEU A 110 7.33 -2.19 18.61
CA LEU A 110 6.62 -2.24 17.32
C LEU A 110 5.42 -3.19 17.38
N THR A 111 5.64 -4.41 17.89
CA THR A 111 4.57 -5.42 18.03
C THR A 111 3.43 -4.92 18.91
N ALA A 112 3.75 -4.29 20.04
CA ALA A 112 2.74 -3.74 20.96
C ALA A 112 1.93 -2.60 20.32
N ASP A 113 2.59 -1.70 19.57
CA ASP A 113 1.94 -0.61 18.88
C ASP A 113 1.01 -1.11 17.76
N LEU A 114 1.51 -2.01 16.91
CA LEU A 114 0.70 -2.57 15.83
C LEU A 114 -0.49 -3.41 16.37
N ALA A 115 -0.33 -4.05 17.53
CA ALA A 115 -1.44 -4.73 18.21
C ALA A 115 -2.51 -3.73 18.69
N GLY A 116 -2.08 -2.60 19.25
CA GLY A 116 -2.97 -1.51 19.65
C GLY A 116 -3.73 -0.90 18.47
N ALA A 117 -3.01 -0.57 17.41
CA ALA A 117 -3.60 -0.05 16.18
C ALA A 117 -4.59 -1.04 15.53
N ALA A 118 -4.23 -2.32 15.45
CA ALA A 118 -5.11 -3.35 14.90
C ALA A 118 -6.41 -3.53 15.72
N ALA A 119 -6.32 -3.42 17.04
CA ALA A 119 -7.50 -3.47 17.90
C ALA A 119 -8.42 -2.25 17.70
N ALA A 120 -7.85 -1.04 17.65
CA ALA A 120 -8.60 0.19 17.40
C ALA A 120 -9.28 0.18 16.01
N ALA A 121 -8.57 -0.31 14.99
CA ALA A 121 -9.12 -0.46 13.65
C ALA A 121 -10.30 -1.45 13.61
N GLU A 122 -10.17 -2.62 14.26
CA GLU A 122 -11.25 -3.61 14.33
C GLU A 122 -12.49 -3.05 15.01
N GLU A 123 -12.32 -2.27 16.10
CA GLU A 123 -13.43 -1.58 16.78
C GLU A 123 -14.12 -0.56 15.87
N ALA A 124 -13.37 0.03 14.94
CA ALA A 124 -13.88 0.96 13.94
C ALA A 124 -14.43 0.27 12.67
N GLY A 125 -14.36 -1.06 12.58
CA GLY A 125 -14.81 -1.83 11.42
C GLY A 125 -13.85 -1.79 10.23
N LEU A 126 -12.56 -1.49 10.45
CA LEU A 126 -11.53 -1.41 9.44
C LEU A 126 -10.66 -2.68 9.40
N LEU A 127 -10.21 -3.05 8.21
CA LEU A 127 -9.07 -3.96 8.04
C LEU A 127 -7.78 -3.16 8.20
N PHE A 128 -6.94 -3.56 9.15
CA PHE A 128 -5.66 -2.89 9.43
C PHE A 128 -4.48 -3.76 9.01
N GLY A 129 -3.66 -3.24 8.10
CA GLY A 129 -2.49 -3.92 7.58
C GLY A 129 -1.17 -3.26 7.97
N VAL A 130 -0.09 -4.00 7.81
CA VAL A 130 1.28 -3.51 7.85
C VAL A 130 2.00 -3.90 6.58
N GLU A 131 2.71 -2.96 5.98
CA GLU A 131 3.58 -3.20 4.85
C GLU A 131 4.97 -3.60 5.34
N HIS A 132 5.55 -4.64 4.73
CA HIS A 132 6.94 -4.99 4.97
C HIS A 132 7.88 -4.12 4.11
N ASN A 133 9.12 -3.98 4.53
CA ASN A 133 10.10 -3.13 3.87
C ASN A 133 11.09 -3.91 3.00
N ALA A 134 11.65 -3.23 2.00
CA ALA A 134 12.76 -3.75 1.21
C ALA A 134 14.03 -3.95 2.07
N PRO A 135 14.92 -4.87 1.67
CA PRO A 135 16.24 -4.99 2.27
C PRO A 135 16.98 -3.65 2.31
N GLY A 136 17.65 -3.38 3.43
CA GLY A 136 18.33 -2.10 3.68
C GLY A 136 17.56 -1.15 4.61
N HIS A 137 16.28 -1.35 4.81
CA HIS A 137 15.52 -0.76 5.91
C HIS A 137 15.82 -1.47 7.24
N ARG A 138 15.24 -1.01 8.35
CA ARG A 138 15.52 -1.55 9.69
C ARG A 138 14.37 -2.35 10.30
N LEU A 139 13.18 -2.26 9.72
CA LEU A 139 11.97 -2.87 10.26
C LEU A 139 11.33 -3.76 9.19
N LEU A 140 10.95 -4.97 9.55
CA LEU A 140 10.16 -5.90 8.73
C LEU A 140 10.77 -6.14 7.33
N THR A 141 12.06 -6.41 7.27
CA THR A 141 12.79 -6.59 6.00
C THR A 141 12.97 -8.05 5.59
N ARG A 142 12.60 -8.98 6.47
CA ARG A 142 12.74 -10.43 6.27
C ARG A 142 11.43 -11.13 6.58
N LEU A 143 11.14 -12.18 5.81
CA LEU A 143 9.94 -12.99 5.98
C LEU A 143 9.75 -13.46 7.43
N GLY A 144 10.81 -13.98 8.07
CA GLY A 144 10.69 -14.45 9.46
C GLY A 144 10.33 -13.38 10.49
N GLU A 145 10.68 -12.10 10.24
CA GLU A 145 10.23 -10.98 11.09
C GLU A 145 8.73 -10.74 10.90
N VAL A 146 8.26 -10.81 9.67
CA VAL A 146 6.84 -10.66 9.30
C VAL A 146 6.00 -11.80 9.88
N GLU A 147 6.45 -13.04 9.72
CA GLU A 147 5.77 -14.22 10.29
C GLU A 147 5.65 -14.10 11.82
N ALA A 148 6.74 -13.77 12.51
CA ALA A 148 6.74 -13.60 13.95
C ALA A 148 5.78 -12.49 14.42
N LEU A 149 5.71 -11.39 13.68
CA LEU A 149 4.76 -10.29 13.96
C LEU A 149 3.31 -10.74 13.75
N LEU A 150 3.00 -11.40 12.64
CA LEU A 150 1.64 -11.88 12.35
C LEU A 150 1.16 -12.94 13.34
N ASP A 151 2.06 -13.79 13.82
CA ASP A 151 1.76 -14.77 14.88
C ASP A 151 1.48 -14.09 16.22
N ALA A 152 2.25 -13.05 16.56
CA ALA A 152 2.06 -12.28 17.78
C ALA A 152 0.80 -11.40 17.74
N VAL A 153 0.37 -10.95 16.56
CA VAL A 153 -0.79 -10.07 16.36
C VAL A 153 -1.78 -10.69 15.36
N PRO A 154 -2.64 -11.63 15.80
CA PRO A 154 -3.55 -12.35 14.88
C PRO A 154 -4.55 -11.48 14.10
N ARG A 155 -4.84 -10.27 14.59
CA ARG A 155 -5.76 -9.29 13.95
C ARG A 155 -5.08 -8.42 12.90
N LEU A 156 -3.74 -8.45 12.83
CA LEU A 156 -2.97 -7.67 11.88
C LEU A 156 -2.96 -8.38 10.52
N TRP A 157 -3.17 -7.62 9.47
CA TRP A 157 -3.07 -8.09 8.10
C TRP A 157 -1.73 -7.68 7.49
N LEU A 158 -1.33 -8.35 6.44
CA LEU A 158 -0.10 -8.06 5.69
C LEU A 158 -0.44 -7.31 4.41
N VAL A 159 0.29 -6.25 4.14
CA VAL A 159 0.46 -5.71 2.80
C VAL A 159 1.72 -6.31 2.23
N TRP A 160 1.57 -7.16 1.21
CA TRP A 160 2.71 -7.75 0.54
C TRP A 160 3.17 -6.85 -0.61
N ASP A 161 4.33 -6.23 -0.47
CA ASP A 161 4.97 -5.54 -1.57
C ASP A 161 5.94 -6.49 -2.29
N VAL A 162 5.56 -6.87 -3.51
CA VAL A 162 6.35 -7.79 -4.34
C VAL A 162 7.73 -7.23 -4.63
N ASN A 163 7.83 -5.92 -4.79
CA ASN A 163 9.06 -5.22 -5.13
C ASN A 163 10.04 -5.09 -3.94
N HIS A 164 9.52 -5.18 -2.71
CA HIS A 164 10.33 -5.24 -1.49
C HIS A 164 10.85 -6.64 -1.16
N THR A 165 10.40 -7.65 -1.88
CA THR A 165 10.61 -9.06 -1.52
C THR A 165 11.92 -9.61 -2.12
N PRO A 166 12.86 -10.12 -1.30
CA PRO A 166 13.99 -10.88 -1.82
C PRO A 166 13.55 -12.08 -2.66
N ALA A 167 14.26 -12.36 -3.74
CA ALA A 167 13.89 -13.41 -4.69
C ALA A 167 13.72 -14.80 -4.05
N ASP A 168 14.50 -15.12 -3.03
CA ASP A 168 14.45 -16.38 -2.28
C ASP A 168 13.32 -16.45 -1.24
N GLU A 169 12.65 -15.34 -0.94
CA GLU A 169 11.54 -15.27 0.01
C GLU A 169 10.13 -15.20 -0.65
N VAL A 170 10.03 -15.00 -1.96
CA VAL A 170 8.74 -14.87 -2.68
C VAL A 170 7.78 -16.03 -2.38
N GLY A 171 8.30 -17.27 -2.41
CA GLY A 171 7.46 -18.45 -2.10
C GLY A 171 6.92 -18.47 -0.68
N GLY A 172 7.69 -17.94 0.29
CA GLY A 172 7.26 -17.81 1.67
C GLY A 172 6.17 -16.76 1.84
N TYR A 173 6.31 -15.60 1.20
CA TYR A 173 5.24 -14.60 1.20
C TYR A 173 3.96 -15.13 0.55
N LEU A 174 4.04 -15.82 -0.57
CA LEU A 174 2.87 -16.44 -1.21
C LEU A 174 2.15 -17.45 -0.29
N ALA A 175 2.88 -18.13 0.61
CA ALA A 175 2.27 -19.01 1.61
C ALA A 175 1.46 -18.25 2.69
N LEU A 176 1.70 -16.94 2.86
CA LEU A 176 0.95 -16.07 3.77
C LEU A 176 -0.31 -15.43 3.12
N ARG A 177 -0.70 -15.86 1.92
CA ARG A 177 -1.80 -15.25 1.15
C ARG A 177 -3.07 -15.01 1.97
N GLU A 178 -3.47 -15.95 2.82
CA GLU A 178 -4.65 -15.85 3.67
C GLU A 178 -4.59 -14.69 4.70
N ARG A 179 -3.43 -14.08 4.84
CA ARG A 179 -3.18 -12.94 5.73
C ARG A 179 -3.02 -11.61 4.98
N PHE A 180 -3.19 -11.60 3.65
CA PHE A 180 -3.07 -10.37 2.88
C PHE A 180 -4.32 -9.49 2.99
N SER A 181 -4.14 -8.21 3.31
CA SER A 181 -5.17 -7.17 3.14
C SER A 181 -5.14 -6.59 1.72
N LEU A 182 -3.93 -6.48 1.14
CA LEU A 182 -3.70 -6.08 -0.24
C LEU A 182 -2.29 -6.48 -0.69
N VAL A 183 -2.00 -6.32 -1.97
CA VAL A 183 -0.68 -6.53 -2.58
C VAL A 183 -0.28 -5.27 -3.33
N HIS A 184 0.94 -4.78 -3.08
CA HIS A 184 1.59 -3.78 -3.93
C HIS A 184 2.31 -4.49 -5.07
N ALA A 185 2.01 -4.08 -6.29
CA ALA A 185 2.55 -4.68 -7.50
C ALA A 185 3.34 -3.66 -8.32
N SER A 186 4.61 -3.91 -8.45
CA SER A 186 5.53 -3.29 -9.40
C SER A 186 6.63 -4.29 -9.75
N ASP A 187 7.44 -4.01 -10.75
CA ASP A 187 8.50 -4.91 -11.18
C ASP A 187 9.87 -4.41 -10.73
N THR A 188 10.84 -5.29 -10.68
CA THR A 188 12.23 -4.97 -10.35
C THR A 188 13.20 -5.92 -11.06
N PRO A 189 14.44 -5.48 -11.40
CA PRO A 189 15.44 -6.34 -11.99
C PRO A 189 16.16 -7.15 -10.89
N LEU A 190 15.62 -8.32 -10.52
CA LEU A 190 16.24 -9.19 -9.52
C LEU A 190 17.73 -9.43 -9.79
N PRO A 191 18.61 -9.48 -8.79
CA PRO A 191 18.30 -9.57 -7.34
C PRO A 191 18.04 -8.22 -6.63
N GLU A 192 18.00 -7.13 -7.37
CA GLU A 192 17.71 -5.82 -6.82
C GLU A 192 16.22 -5.74 -6.37
N THR A 193 15.92 -4.84 -5.46
CA THR A 193 14.58 -4.61 -4.93
C THR A 193 14.27 -3.10 -4.95
N ASN A 194 12.99 -2.75 -4.79
CA ASN A 194 12.56 -1.37 -4.62
C ASN A 194 12.82 -0.46 -5.85
N TRP A 195 12.56 -1.00 -7.07
CA TRP A 195 12.70 -0.23 -8.32
C TRP A 195 11.39 0.35 -8.85
N HIS A 196 10.25 -0.19 -8.46
CA HIS A 196 8.90 0.26 -8.86
C HIS A 196 8.72 0.44 -10.38
N LEU A 197 9.26 -0.51 -11.17
CA LEU A 197 9.09 -0.51 -12.63
C LEU A 197 7.66 -0.89 -13.03
N PRO A 198 7.18 -0.43 -14.20
CA PRO A 198 5.98 -1.00 -14.81
C PRO A 198 6.08 -2.51 -14.96
N LEU A 199 4.95 -3.22 -14.87
CA LEU A 199 4.91 -4.67 -14.92
C LEU A 199 5.45 -5.20 -16.24
N GLY A 200 6.34 -6.20 -16.18
CA GLY A 200 7.01 -6.80 -17.34
C GLY A 200 8.28 -6.07 -17.77
N GLN A 201 8.74 -5.04 -17.06
CA GLN A 201 9.99 -4.35 -17.34
C GLN A 201 11.14 -4.78 -16.42
N GLY A 202 10.87 -5.57 -15.40
CA GLY A 202 11.87 -6.22 -14.55
C GLY A 202 11.94 -7.72 -14.82
N THR A 203 12.26 -8.48 -13.78
CA THR A 203 12.47 -9.94 -13.89
C THR A 203 11.75 -10.73 -12.80
N VAL A 204 10.85 -10.11 -12.03
CA VAL A 204 10.05 -10.79 -11.03
C VAL A 204 9.02 -11.69 -11.70
N ASP A 205 8.82 -12.90 -11.21
CA ASP A 205 7.67 -13.71 -11.63
C ASP A 205 6.38 -13.17 -10.98
N LEU A 206 5.70 -12.31 -11.69
CA LEU A 206 4.45 -11.68 -11.27
C LEU A 206 3.20 -12.49 -11.68
N ALA A 207 3.38 -13.63 -12.38
CA ALA A 207 2.24 -14.45 -12.83
C ALA A 207 1.28 -14.88 -11.70
N PRO A 208 1.75 -15.18 -10.46
CA PRO A 208 0.86 -15.48 -9.34
C PRO A 208 -0.16 -14.38 -9.02
N LEU A 209 0.16 -13.10 -9.30
CA LEU A 209 -0.74 -11.98 -9.01
C LEU A 209 -2.06 -12.04 -9.79
N ARG A 210 -2.07 -12.68 -10.96
CA ARG A 210 -3.29 -12.86 -11.76
C ARG A 210 -4.34 -13.77 -11.10
N GLY A 211 -3.98 -14.50 -10.07
CA GLY A 211 -4.87 -15.35 -9.29
C GLY A 211 -5.40 -14.71 -8.00
N PHE A 212 -5.17 -13.40 -7.80
CA PHE A 212 -5.67 -12.68 -6.63
C PHE A 212 -7.01 -12.01 -6.95
N ASP A 213 -8.11 -12.77 -6.84
CA ASP A 213 -9.46 -12.24 -7.08
C ASP A 213 -10.11 -11.67 -5.81
N ASP A 214 -9.64 -12.10 -4.66
CA ASP A 214 -10.16 -11.81 -3.31
C ASP A 214 -9.39 -10.71 -2.57
N VAL A 215 -8.19 -10.37 -3.05
CA VAL A 215 -7.29 -9.38 -2.45
C VAL A 215 -7.02 -8.26 -3.47
N PRO A 216 -7.10 -6.98 -3.10
CA PRO A 216 -6.72 -5.90 -3.99
C PRO A 216 -5.25 -5.99 -4.42
N VAL A 217 -4.98 -5.85 -5.71
CA VAL A 217 -3.64 -5.70 -6.26
C VAL A 217 -3.47 -4.25 -6.73
N ILE A 218 -2.65 -3.50 -6.04
CA ILE A 218 -2.42 -2.07 -6.24
C ILE A 218 -1.16 -1.86 -7.05
N LEU A 219 -1.25 -1.20 -8.20
CA LEU A 219 -0.08 -0.80 -8.97
C LEU A 219 0.66 0.34 -8.25
N GLU A 220 1.85 0.05 -7.78
CA GLU A 220 2.77 1.02 -7.18
C GLU A 220 3.98 1.23 -8.08
N ILE A 221 3.81 2.02 -9.12
CA ILE A 221 4.77 2.22 -10.20
C ILE A 221 5.42 3.60 -10.09
N GLY A 222 6.71 3.65 -10.28
CA GLY A 222 7.47 4.90 -10.33
C GLY A 222 7.77 5.50 -8.97
N GLY A 223 8.14 6.75 -8.96
CA GLY A 223 8.10 7.61 -7.79
C GLY A 223 9.42 8.05 -7.21
N LEU A 224 10.32 7.21 -6.84
CA LEU A 224 11.53 7.65 -6.15
C LEU A 224 12.74 7.68 -7.10
N PRO A 225 13.67 8.66 -6.94
CA PRO A 225 14.84 8.77 -7.82
C PRO A 225 15.74 7.52 -7.86
N HIS A 226 15.71 6.71 -6.81
CA HIS A 226 16.48 5.47 -6.70
C HIS A 226 15.69 4.22 -7.12
N SER A 227 14.39 4.37 -7.35
CA SER A 227 13.51 3.29 -7.80
C SER A 227 13.10 3.52 -9.26
N GLY A 228 14.04 3.42 -10.20
CA GLY A 228 13.78 3.56 -11.61
C GLY A 228 13.56 5.01 -12.10
N GLY A 229 13.49 5.97 -11.20
CA GLY A 229 13.39 7.39 -11.49
C GLY A 229 11.96 7.96 -11.53
N PRO A 230 11.83 9.28 -11.41
CA PRO A 230 10.55 9.97 -11.51
C PRO A 230 9.96 9.86 -12.93
N GLY A 231 8.64 9.73 -13.02
CA GLY A 231 7.92 9.75 -14.30
C GLY A 231 7.68 8.41 -14.96
N LEU A 232 7.88 7.28 -14.24
CA LEU A 232 7.48 5.96 -14.74
C LEU A 232 6.00 5.65 -14.51
N ASP A 233 5.32 6.42 -13.66
CA ASP A 233 3.89 6.31 -13.36
C ASP A 233 3.00 7.06 -14.38
N THR A 234 3.37 7.02 -15.66
CA THR A 234 2.55 7.61 -16.73
C THR A 234 1.23 6.86 -16.91
N ASP A 235 0.23 7.53 -17.43
CA ASP A 235 -1.06 6.89 -17.75
C ASP A 235 -0.87 5.66 -18.64
N GLU A 236 0.02 5.73 -19.63
CA GLU A 236 0.36 4.62 -20.53
C GLU A 236 0.95 3.45 -19.74
N ALA A 237 1.93 3.68 -18.87
CA ALA A 237 2.55 2.63 -18.07
C ALA A 237 1.55 1.97 -17.10
N LEU A 238 0.65 2.75 -16.53
CA LEU A 238 -0.44 2.25 -15.67
C LEU A 238 -1.43 1.38 -16.47
N LEU A 239 -1.84 1.82 -17.65
CA LEU A 239 -2.75 1.07 -18.52
C LEU A 239 -2.12 -0.22 -19.05
N ASP A 240 -0.85 -0.20 -19.43
CA ASP A 240 -0.10 -1.38 -19.87
C ASP A 240 0.05 -2.39 -18.74
N SER A 241 0.37 -1.91 -17.53
CA SER A 241 0.49 -2.77 -16.34
C SER A 241 -0.85 -3.35 -15.91
N LEU A 242 -1.94 -2.57 -16.02
CA LEU A 242 -3.30 -3.06 -15.78
C LEU A 242 -3.70 -4.14 -16.80
N ALA A 243 -3.37 -3.93 -18.07
CA ALA A 243 -3.59 -4.93 -19.14
C ALA A 243 -2.76 -6.20 -18.88
N TRP A 244 -1.53 -6.04 -18.39
CA TRP A 244 -0.67 -7.16 -18.03
C TRP A 244 -1.29 -8.03 -16.90
N LEU A 245 -1.84 -7.41 -15.85
CA LEU A 245 -2.54 -8.13 -14.75
C LEU A 245 -3.79 -8.86 -15.22
N ARG A 246 -4.55 -8.26 -16.14
CA ARG A 246 -5.75 -8.89 -16.70
C ARG A 246 -5.44 -10.10 -17.57
N GLY A 247 -4.23 -10.20 -18.07
CA GLY A 247 -3.81 -11.28 -18.96
C GLY A 247 -4.32 -11.12 -20.39
N PRO A 248 -3.90 -12.02 -21.29
CA PRO A 248 -4.42 -11.99 -22.66
C PRO A 248 -5.91 -12.33 -22.67
N SER A 249 -6.68 -11.50 -23.37
CA SER A 249 -8.10 -11.70 -23.65
C SER A 249 -8.33 -12.95 -24.51
#